data_be044a45dece9e029a36b31022158929
#
_entry.id   be044a45dece9e029a36b31022158929
#
_cell.length_a   1.000
_cell.length_b   1.000
_cell.length_c   1.000
_cell.angle_alpha   90.00
_cell.angle_beta   90.00
_cell.angle_gamma   90.00
#
_symmetry.space_group_name_H-M   'P 1'
#
loop_
_entity.id
_entity.type
_entity.pdbx_description
1 polymer ?
#
loop_
_entity_poly.entity_id
_entity_poly.type
_entity_poly.pdbx_seq_one_letter_code
_entity_poly.pdbx_strand_id
1 'polypeptide(L)'
;MTNPNDRHTPRAIKQTMPLAHEVVEALAIDNGVCIRPVGLRRMDLKTGISDIINAPCGATLEAKCPPCAKRNRALRKAQCREGWHLTTEPAITPDEPNDYQRHLVEWRADAQALRDELESAGLPTDDYDQAIAELDIEINAAGVRGNVLGRTASKRSRSTRRRQDAPDLPKRAMTATTLGRTYESPDGRSYRPSMFITLTLDSYGRVNNGVPVDPATYDYVKAARDALHFSKLIDRFVQNLRRVAGYDVQYFATVEMQKRLAPHLHMAMRGSMSRADIRAVVAATYHQVWWPSCDTIRFEGGHLPVWDEKAGYLDPATGEILPTWDEALDELDADPDAQPLHVVRFGPQIDAQGILSGTPDADQAIRYLSKYLTKSLGQAADSQAARDHAARLADVLRYEPCTPTCPNWLRYGVQPKNAKPGMIPGRCRGKAHRPEHLGYGGRRVLVSRKWSNKTLSEHKADRRTWVLEALGVADEPANAGRYVWSPVKAGDPDLPPIRVRLLRSIRERLRWRAHMNQLQAAANGLDLSATTGRAA
;
A
#
# COMPACT_ATOMS: atom_id res chain seq x y z
N MET A 1 -45.95 -14.53 -12.65
CA MET A 1 -44.79 -14.62 -11.73
C MET A 1 -45.26 -15.32 -10.47
N THR A 2 -44.83 -16.55 -10.22
CA THR A 2 -45.20 -17.31 -9.02
C THR A 2 -44.59 -16.68 -7.78
N ASN A 3 -45.38 -16.54 -6.74
CA ASN A 3 -44.94 -15.97 -5.46
C ASN A 3 -43.80 -16.82 -4.88
N PRO A 4 -42.60 -16.28 -4.58
CA PRO A 4 -41.48 -17.06 -4.06
C PRO A 4 -41.71 -17.71 -2.70
N ASN A 5 -42.80 -17.39 -2.04
CA ASN A 5 -43.24 -18.00 -0.77
C ASN A 5 -44.23 -19.16 -0.95
N ASP A 6 -44.53 -19.54 -2.18
CA ASP A 6 -45.43 -20.66 -2.43
C ASP A 6 -44.77 -21.98 -1.97
N ARG A 7 -45.47 -22.70 -1.07
CA ARG A 7 -45.00 -23.99 -0.52
C ARG A 7 -44.83 -25.08 -1.58
N HIS A 8 -45.41 -24.88 -2.76
CA HIS A 8 -45.34 -25.82 -3.91
C HIS A 8 -44.17 -25.57 -4.86
N THR A 9 -43.31 -24.55 -4.61
CA THR A 9 -42.16 -24.30 -5.49
C THR A 9 -41.19 -25.50 -5.48
N PRO A 10 -40.89 -26.12 -6.61
CA PRO A 10 -39.98 -27.27 -6.68
C PRO A 10 -38.60 -26.95 -6.08
N ARG A 11 -38.00 -27.94 -5.41
CA ARG A 11 -36.69 -27.82 -4.77
C ARG A 11 -35.60 -27.33 -5.72
N ALA A 12 -35.62 -27.79 -6.98
CA ALA A 12 -34.68 -27.34 -8.02
C ALA A 12 -34.79 -25.83 -8.29
N ILE A 13 -36.01 -25.27 -8.37
CA ILE A 13 -36.23 -23.83 -8.53
C ILE A 13 -35.79 -23.06 -7.30
N LYS A 14 -36.05 -23.59 -6.08
CA LYS A 14 -35.61 -22.94 -4.84
C LYS A 14 -34.07 -22.85 -4.74
N GLN A 15 -33.32 -23.81 -5.31
CA GLN A 15 -31.86 -23.80 -5.33
C GLN A 15 -31.28 -22.73 -6.25
N THR A 16 -32.03 -22.28 -7.26
CA THR A 16 -31.59 -21.20 -8.16
C THR A 16 -32.01 -19.80 -7.68
N MET A 17 -32.81 -19.72 -6.63
CA MET A 17 -33.20 -18.42 -6.04
C MET A 17 -32.01 -17.78 -5.30
N PRO A 18 -31.82 -16.45 -5.42
CA PRO A 18 -30.77 -15.76 -4.68
C PRO A 18 -30.99 -15.85 -3.19
N LEU A 19 -29.91 -16.03 -2.43
CA LEU A 19 -29.96 -16.04 -0.99
C LEU A 19 -30.28 -14.63 -0.43
N ALA A 20 -31.08 -14.57 0.63
CA ALA A 20 -31.43 -13.29 1.25
C ALA A 20 -30.20 -12.44 1.65
N HIS A 21 -29.08 -13.08 1.97
CA HIS A 21 -27.82 -12.41 2.26
C HIS A 21 -27.27 -11.70 1.02
N GLU A 22 -27.25 -12.36 -0.12
CA GLU A 22 -26.80 -11.81 -1.41
C GLU A 22 -27.64 -10.61 -1.85
N VAL A 23 -28.97 -10.68 -1.66
CA VAL A 23 -29.86 -9.58 -1.96
C VAL A 23 -29.58 -8.37 -1.06
N VAL A 24 -29.36 -8.56 0.23
CA VAL A 24 -29.02 -7.49 1.16
C VAL A 24 -27.65 -6.87 0.84
N GLU A 25 -26.66 -7.68 0.45
CA GLU A 25 -25.36 -7.18 0.00
C GLU A 25 -25.47 -6.38 -1.30
N ALA A 26 -26.22 -6.87 -2.28
CA ALA A 26 -26.45 -6.15 -3.54
C ALA A 26 -27.10 -4.78 -3.27
N LEU A 27 -28.16 -4.74 -2.46
CA LEU A 27 -28.81 -3.49 -2.04
C LEU A 27 -27.84 -2.54 -1.31
N ALA A 28 -26.94 -3.08 -0.47
CA ALA A 28 -25.93 -2.28 0.20
C ALA A 28 -24.95 -1.67 -0.80
N ILE A 29 -24.50 -2.44 -1.79
CA ILE A 29 -23.62 -1.98 -2.88
C ILE A 29 -24.28 -0.87 -3.68
N ASP A 30 -25.52 -1.07 -4.14
CA ASP A 30 -26.29 -0.10 -4.94
C ASP A 30 -26.49 1.23 -4.20
N ASN A 31 -26.68 1.14 -2.87
CA ASN A 31 -26.80 2.31 -2.02
C ASN A 31 -25.48 2.90 -1.57
N GLY A 32 -24.33 2.36 -1.99
CA GLY A 32 -23.00 2.83 -1.59
C GLY A 32 -22.68 2.57 -0.11
N VAL A 33 -23.33 1.58 0.51
CA VAL A 33 -23.13 1.15 1.89
C VAL A 33 -22.01 0.11 1.96
N CYS A 34 -21.15 0.21 2.97
CA CYS A 34 -20.07 -0.76 3.19
C CYS A 34 -20.65 -2.16 3.52
N ILE A 35 -20.28 -3.17 2.74
CA ILE A 35 -20.74 -4.57 2.95
C ILE A 35 -20.00 -5.31 4.06
N ARG A 36 -18.89 -4.76 4.55
CA ARG A 36 -18.05 -5.34 5.62
C ARG A 36 -17.76 -4.30 6.71
N PRO A 37 -18.79 -3.68 7.32
CA PRO A 37 -18.57 -2.64 8.31
C PRO A 37 -17.88 -3.19 9.55
N VAL A 38 -16.98 -2.38 10.12
CA VAL A 38 -16.36 -2.64 11.42
C VAL A 38 -17.28 -2.08 12.50
N GLY A 39 -17.56 -2.86 13.54
CA GLY A 39 -18.28 -2.37 14.71
C GLY A 39 -17.35 -1.52 15.58
N LEU A 40 -17.76 -0.32 15.91
CA LEU A 40 -17.12 0.54 16.91
C LEU A 40 -18.11 0.80 18.04
N ARG A 41 -17.73 0.53 19.26
CA ARG A 41 -18.47 0.91 20.45
C ARG A 41 -18.16 2.37 20.74
N ARG A 42 -19.20 3.20 20.77
CA ARG A 42 -19.13 4.60 21.16
C ARG A 42 -19.75 4.74 22.53
N MET A 43 -19.01 5.23 23.51
CA MET A 43 -19.50 5.55 24.84
C MET A 43 -19.56 7.06 25.00
N ASP A 44 -20.71 7.60 25.35
CA ASP A 44 -20.88 9.01 25.69
C ASP A 44 -20.50 9.23 27.17
N LEU A 45 -19.43 9.95 27.43
CA LEU A 45 -18.91 10.19 28.79
C LEU A 45 -19.85 11.06 29.64
N LYS A 46 -20.76 11.83 29.03
CA LYS A 46 -21.74 12.63 29.78
C LYS A 46 -22.93 11.80 30.25
N THR A 47 -23.38 10.84 29.47
CA THR A 47 -24.59 10.07 29.76
C THR A 47 -24.31 8.64 30.18
N GLY A 48 -23.08 8.14 29.99
CA GLY A 48 -22.73 6.73 30.20
C GLY A 48 -23.33 5.78 29.16
N ILE A 49 -24.10 6.28 28.19
CA ILE A 49 -24.78 5.46 27.19
C ILE A 49 -23.76 4.97 26.17
N SER A 50 -23.83 3.66 25.88
CA SER A 50 -22.98 3.00 24.88
C SER A 50 -23.83 2.50 23.73
N ASP A 51 -23.40 2.79 22.49
CA ASP A 51 -24.00 2.27 21.25
C ASP A 51 -22.94 1.71 20.31
N ILE A 52 -23.38 0.85 19.37
CA ILE A 52 -22.50 0.28 18.35
C ILE A 52 -22.77 0.94 17.00
N ILE A 53 -21.74 1.59 16.48
CA ILE A 53 -21.77 2.29 15.20
C ILE A 53 -21.05 1.47 14.14
N ASN A 54 -21.56 1.48 12.91
CA ASN A 54 -20.97 0.86 11.75
C ASN A 54 -19.95 1.77 11.08
N ALA A 55 -18.66 1.53 11.29
CA ALA A 55 -17.60 2.19 10.55
C ALA A 55 -17.32 1.50 9.21
N PRO A 56 -17.04 2.25 8.14
CA PRO A 56 -16.64 1.65 6.86
C PRO A 56 -15.33 0.86 7.00
N CYS A 57 -15.24 -0.31 6.33
CA CYS A 57 -14.03 -1.16 6.39
C CYS A 57 -12.77 -0.54 5.75
N GLY A 58 -12.91 0.55 5.01
CA GLY A 58 -11.77 1.21 4.36
C GLY A 58 -11.11 0.42 3.23
N ALA A 59 -11.72 -0.67 2.74
CA ALA A 59 -11.15 -1.49 1.68
C ALA A 59 -10.84 -0.66 0.43
N THR A 60 -9.66 -0.89 -0.15
CA THR A 60 -9.21 -0.26 -1.38
C THR A 60 -9.49 -1.10 -2.63
N LEU A 61 -9.80 -2.39 -2.45
CA LEU A 61 -10.06 -3.35 -3.53
C LEU A 61 -11.57 -3.54 -3.71
N GLU A 62 -12.04 -3.47 -4.95
CA GLU A 62 -13.45 -3.72 -5.32
C GLU A 62 -13.90 -5.12 -4.92
N ALA A 63 -13.05 -6.13 -5.12
CA ALA A 63 -13.34 -7.51 -4.71
C ALA A 63 -13.61 -7.68 -3.21
N LYS A 64 -13.12 -6.76 -2.37
CA LYS A 64 -13.36 -6.81 -0.92
C LYS A 64 -14.58 -6.00 -0.49
N CYS A 65 -14.75 -4.81 -1.03
CA CYS A 65 -15.87 -3.93 -0.74
C CYS A 65 -16.01 -2.83 -1.81
N PRO A 66 -16.88 -3.01 -2.83
CA PRO A 66 -17.03 -2.05 -3.92
C PRO A 66 -17.34 -0.62 -3.46
N PRO A 67 -18.24 -0.36 -2.49
CA PRO A 67 -18.53 0.99 -2.04
C PRO A 67 -17.35 1.70 -1.37
N CYS A 68 -16.55 0.98 -0.57
CA CYS A 68 -15.36 1.56 0.05
C CYS A 68 -14.26 1.81 -0.98
N ALA A 69 -14.04 0.88 -1.91
CA ALA A 69 -13.09 1.04 -3.00
C ALA A 69 -13.42 2.26 -3.87
N LYS A 70 -14.69 2.43 -4.25
CA LYS A 70 -15.17 3.60 -5.02
C LYS A 70 -14.88 4.92 -4.31
N ARG A 71 -15.11 4.99 -2.99
CA ARG A 71 -14.78 6.19 -2.18
C ARG A 71 -13.28 6.46 -2.14
N ASN A 72 -12.47 5.44 -1.89
CA ASN A 72 -11.01 5.57 -1.88
C ASN A 72 -10.48 6.01 -3.25
N ARG A 73 -11.04 5.47 -4.35
CA ARG A 73 -10.70 5.89 -5.71
C ARG A 73 -10.98 7.38 -5.93
N ALA A 74 -12.15 7.84 -5.50
CA ALA A 74 -12.52 9.26 -5.64
C ALA A 74 -11.58 10.19 -4.86
N LEU A 75 -11.19 9.82 -3.63
CA LEU A 75 -10.21 10.57 -2.83
C LEU A 75 -8.83 10.60 -3.50
N ARG A 76 -8.35 9.47 -4.00
CA ARG A 76 -7.06 9.40 -4.71
C ARG A 76 -7.07 10.19 -6.01
N LYS A 77 -8.20 10.20 -6.73
CA LYS A 77 -8.37 11.04 -7.92
C LYS A 77 -8.28 12.53 -7.57
N ALA A 78 -8.91 12.96 -6.48
CA ALA A 78 -8.81 14.33 -5.99
C ALA A 78 -7.36 14.67 -5.60
N GLN A 79 -6.71 13.81 -4.82
CA GLN A 79 -5.30 13.99 -4.45
C GLN A 79 -4.37 14.08 -5.68
N CYS A 80 -4.59 13.24 -6.69
CA CYS A 80 -3.81 13.28 -7.92
C CYS A 80 -3.99 14.63 -8.63
N ARG A 81 -5.25 15.09 -8.77
CA ARG A 81 -5.59 16.35 -9.46
C ARG A 81 -5.01 17.56 -8.72
N GLU A 82 -5.21 17.69 -7.42
CA GLU A 82 -4.68 18.79 -6.63
C GLU A 82 -3.16 18.90 -6.75
N GLY A 83 -2.45 17.80 -6.57
CA GLY A 83 -0.99 17.81 -6.65
C GLY A 83 -0.47 18.12 -8.06
N TRP A 84 -1.20 17.74 -9.10
CA TRP A 84 -0.78 18.02 -10.48
C TRP A 84 -0.93 19.49 -10.86
N HIS A 85 -1.95 20.15 -10.30
CA HIS A 85 -2.28 21.54 -10.61
C HIS A 85 -1.78 22.54 -9.57
N LEU A 86 -0.88 22.13 -8.67
CA LEU A 86 -0.27 23.06 -7.71
C LEU A 86 0.41 24.24 -8.42
N THR A 87 0.11 25.43 -7.95
CA THR A 87 0.60 26.70 -8.51
C THR A 87 1.73 27.30 -7.67
N THR A 88 1.85 26.91 -6.41
CA THR A 88 2.83 27.42 -5.46
C THR A 88 3.59 26.26 -4.83
N GLU A 89 4.83 26.53 -4.40
CA GLU A 89 5.61 25.54 -3.66
C GLU A 89 4.89 25.18 -2.35
N PRO A 90 4.67 23.89 -2.07
CA PRO A 90 4.05 23.48 -0.82
C PRO A 90 5.01 23.71 0.35
N ALA A 91 4.62 24.58 1.27
CA ALA A 91 5.30 24.72 2.54
C ALA A 91 4.97 23.50 3.42
N ILE A 92 5.98 22.77 3.89
CA ILE A 92 5.82 21.73 4.90
C ILE A 92 6.31 22.33 6.22
N THR A 93 5.37 22.71 7.08
CA THR A 93 5.66 23.00 8.46
C THR A 93 5.63 21.67 9.21
N PRO A 94 6.72 21.26 9.89
CA PRO A 94 6.66 20.11 10.78
C PRO A 94 5.62 20.36 11.86
N ASP A 95 4.86 19.33 12.21
CA ASP A 95 3.98 19.40 13.37
C ASP A 95 4.84 19.64 14.62
N GLU A 96 4.39 20.51 15.50
CA GLU A 96 5.04 20.67 16.80
C GLU A 96 4.83 19.41 17.65
N PRO A 97 5.85 18.99 18.42
CA PRO A 97 5.68 17.84 19.30
C PRO A 97 4.63 18.15 20.38
N ASN A 98 3.68 17.25 20.55
CA ASN A 98 2.71 17.33 21.63
C ASN A 98 3.33 16.95 22.98
N ASP A 99 2.63 17.22 24.09
CA ASP A 99 3.15 17.00 25.44
C ASP A 99 3.49 15.52 25.70
N TYR A 100 2.71 14.58 25.14
CA TYR A 100 3.00 13.15 25.25
C TYR A 100 4.31 12.76 24.54
N GLN A 101 4.55 13.28 23.35
CA GLN A 101 5.79 13.04 22.61
C GLN A 101 7.01 13.65 23.32
N ARG A 102 6.85 14.84 23.92
CA ARG A 102 7.91 15.48 24.74
C ARG A 102 8.23 14.61 25.95
N HIS A 103 7.21 14.20 26.68
CA HIS A 103 7.36 13.37 27.88
C HIS A 103 8.06 12.03 27.61
N LEU A 104 7.70 11.35 26.51
CA LEU A 104 8.38 10.11 26.10
C LEU A 104 9.87 10.33 25.80
N VAL A 105 10.21 11.47 25.16
CA VAL A 105 11.61 11.80 24.86
C VAL A 105 12.39 12.17 26.13
N GLU A 106 11.76 12.88 27.06
CA GLU A 106 12.34 13.18 28.39
C GLU A 106 12.62 11.88 29.17
N TRP A 107 11.64 10.99 29.23
CA TRP A 107 11.79 9.68 29.89
C TRP A 107 12.91 8.84 29.29
N ARG A 108 13.02 8.88 27.99
CA ARG A 108 14.10 8.19 27.29
C ARG A 108 15.45 8.81 27.58
N ALA A 109 15.53 10.15 27.76
CA ALA A 109 16.75 10.83 28.13
C ALA A 109 17.21 10.49 29.58
N ASP A 110 16.27 10.41 30.52
CA ASP A 110 16.53 10.00 31.90
C ASP A 110 17.03 8.54 31.95
N ALA A 111 16.38 7.63 31.24
CA ALA A 111 16.81 6.24 31.14
C ALA A 111 18.24 6.11 30.54
N GLN A 112 18.56 6.95 29.53
CA GLN A 112 19.90 6.98 28.95
C GLN A 112 20.94 7.50 29.94
N ALA A 113 20.65 8.56 30.70
CA ALA A 113 21.56 9.10 31.69
C ALA A 113 21.89 8.06 32.77
N LEU A 114 20.89 7.39 33.32
CA LEU A 114 21.07 6.34 34.32
C LEU A 114 21.85 5.14 33.76
N ARG A 115 21.57 4.75 32.55
CA ARG A 115 22.32 3.68 31.83
C ARG A 115 23.80 4.05 31.72
N ASP A 116 24.12 5.29 31.32
CA ASP A 116 25.48 5.76 31.14
C ASP A 116 26.23 5.90 32.49
N GLU A 117 25.53 6.25 33.56
CA GLU A 117 26.07 6.24 34.92
C GLU A 117 26.44 4.83 35.39
N LEU A 118 25.56 3.84 35.17
CA LEU A 118 25.84 2.44 35.51
C LEU A 118 27.00 1.88 34.70
N GLU A 119 27.05 2.15 33.41
CA GLU A 119 28.15 1.76 32.54
C GLU A 119 29.48 2.33 33.02
N SER A 120 29.49 3.61 33.41
CA SER A 120 30.68 4.29 33.97
C SER A 120 31.12 3.70 35.31
N ALA A 121 30.19 3.16 36.10
CA ALA A 121 30.44 2.47 37.36
C ALA A 121 30.80 0.97 37.18
N GLY A 122 30.80 0.44 35.94
CA GLY A 122 31.04 -0.98 35.63
C GLY A 122 29.93 -1.91 36.10
N LEU A 123 28.70 -1.39 36.26
CA LEU A 123 27.52 -2.13 36.67
C LEU A 123 26.70 -2.60 35.44
N PRO A 124 25.88 -3.67 35.58
CA PRO A 124 25.03 -4.15 34.50
C PRO A 124 24.05 -3.10 34.00
N THR A 125 23.83 -3.01 32.70
CA THR A 125 22.93 -2.02 32.04
C THR A 125 21.71 -2.64 31.38
N ASP A 126 21.55 -3.95 31.42
CA ASP A 126 20.55 -4.73 30.64
C ASP A 126 19.12 -4.23 30.83
N ASP A 127 18.71 -3.92 32.07
CA ASP A 127 17.35 -3.43 32.38
C ASP A 127 17.08 -2.07 31.73
N TYR A 128 18.08 -1.18 31.70
CA TYR A 128 17.96 0.13 31.06
C TYR A 128 18.05 0.04 29.54
N ASP A 129 18.87 -0.87 29.00
CA ASP A 129 18.93 -1.14 27.57
C ASP A 129 17.57 -1.66 27.06
N GLN A 130 16.90 -2.52 27.85
CA GLN A 130 15.54 -2.97 27.52
C GLN A 130 14.52 -1.81 27.62
N ALA A 131 14.53 -1.02 28.70
CA ALA A 131 13.62 0.10 28.87
C ALA A 131 13.79 1.15 27.77
N ILE A 132 15.01 1.45 27.35
CA ILE A 132 15.31 2.34 26.22
C ILE A 132 14.74 1.79 24.91
N ALA A 133 14.88 0.47 24.65
CA ALA A 133 14.34 -0.15 23.46
C ALA A 133 12.81 -0.10 23.41
N GLU A 134 12.13 -0.31 24.53
CA GLU A 134 10.67 -0.18 24.67
C GLU A 134 10.20 1.25 24.45
N LEU A 135 10.89 2.25 25.06
CA LEU A 135 10.61 3.67 24.85
C LEU A 135 10.83 4.10 23.39
N ASP A 136 11.88 3.62 22.72
CA ASP A 136 12.10 3.91 21.29
C ASP A 136 10.97 3.37 20.40
N ILE A 137 10.40 2.21 20.74
CA ILE A 137 9.20 1.65 20.06
C ILE A 137 7.99 2.55 20.29
N GLU A 138 7.78 3.00 21.53
CA GLU A 138 6.63 3.83 21.89
C GLU A 138 6.73 5.25 21.30
N ILE A 139 7.91 5.84 21.29
CA ILE A 139 8.21 7.12 20.61
C ILE A 139 7.86 7.04 19.12
N ASN A 140 8.26 5.95 18.45
CA ASN A 140 7.89 5.73 17.06
C ASN A 140 6.38 5.51 16.87
N ALA A 141 5.72 4.79 17.78
CA ALA A 141 4.27 4.58 17.78
C ALA A 141 3.50 5.88 17.99
N ALA A 142 4.03 6.80 18.81
CA ALA A 142 3.51 8.13 19.02
C ALA A 142 3.69 9.09 17.81
N GLY A 143 4.32 8.63 16.73
CA GLY A 143 4.46 9.38 15.47
C GLY A 143 5.73 10.21 15.35
N VAL A 144 6.65 10.12 16.28
CA VAL A 144 8.00 10.72 16.18
C VAL A 144 8.81 9.94 15.14
N ARG A 145 9.46 10.64 14.22
CA ARG A 145 10.19 10.02 13.12
C ARG A 145 11.69 10.00 13.36
N GLY A 146 12.30 8.86 13.15
CA GLY A 146 13.73 8.64 13.36
C GLY A 146 14.02 8.17 14.79
N ASN A 147 15.29 8.01 15.11
CA ASN A 147 15.73 7.70 16.47
C ASN A 147 16.12 9.00 17.18
N VAL A 148 15.82 9.10 18.48
CA VAL A 148 16.12 10.27 19.31
C VAL A 148 17.62 10.58 19.32
N LEU A 149 18.47 9.57 19.39
CA LEU A 149 19.94 9.71 19.30
C LEU A 149 20.47 9.71 17.85
N GLY A 150 19.60 9.81 16.84
CA GLY A 150 20.02 9.68 15.46
C GLY A 150 20.37 8.23 15.09
N ARG A 151 21.38 8.05 14.22
CA ARG A 151 21.83 6.73 13.78
C ARG A 151 22.85 6.16 14.75
N THR A 152 22.42 5.41 15.75
CA THR A 152 23.30 4.75 16.72
C THR A 152 23.83 3.40 16.22
N ALA A 153 23.10 2.69 15.37
CA ALA A 153 23.55 1.42 14.83
C ALA A 153 24.53 1.63 13.65
N SER A 154 25.72 1.08 13.75
CA SER A 154 26.59 0.87 12.61
C SER A 154 25.83 0.05 11.57
N LYS A 155 25.53 0.65 10.42
CA LYS A 155 25.05 -0.16 9.30
C LYS A 155 26.18 -1.10 8.92
N ARG A 156 25.84 -2.42 8.80
CA ARG A 156 26.74 -3.38 8.19
C ARG A 156 27.45 -2.75 6.99
N SER A 157 28.77 -2.71 7.02
CA SER A 157 29.58 -2.17 5.92
C SER A 157 29.27 -3.03 4.68
N ARG A 158 28.56 -2.45 3.70
CA ARG A 158 28.37 -3.13 2.43
C ARG A 158 29.68 -3.13 1.67
N SER A 159 30.05 -4.27 1.13
CA SER A 159 31.17 -4.38 0.20
C SER A 159 31.04 -3.31 -0.90
N THR A 160 32.15 -2.63 -1.22
CA THR A 160 32.19 -1.65 -2.31
C THR A 160 31.85 -2.28 -3.66
N ARG A 161 32.11 -3.59 -3.83
CA ARG A 161 31.73 -4.40 -5.00
C ARG A 161 30.21 -4.49 -5.22
N ARG A 162 29.42 -4.32 -4.16
CA ARG A 162 27.96 -4.40 -4.19
C ARG A 162 27.30 -3.02 -4.31
N ARG A 163 28.10 -2.00 -4.52
CA ARG A 163 27.60 -0.66 -4.65
C ARG A 163 26.82 -0.50 -5.95
N GLN A 164 25.57 -0.06 -5.82
CA GLN A 164 24.68 0.18 -6.96
C GLN A 164 24.76 1.65 -7.32
N ASP A 165 25.77 2.02 -8.05
CA ASP A 165 25.93 3.36 -8.60
C ASP A 165 25.40 3.44 -10.04
N ALA A 166 25.00 4.65 -10.43
CA ALA A 166 24.74 5.00 -11.79
C ALA A 166 25.77 6.07 -12.21
N PRO A 167 27.04 5.69 -12.42
CA PRO A 167 28.14 6.64 -12.61
C PRO A 167 28.00 7.49 -13.87
N ASP A 168 27.34 6.95 -14.91
CA ASP A 168 27.14 7.61 -16.19
C ASP A 168 26.00 8.67 -16.18
N LEU A 169 25.25 8.76 -15.08
CA LEU A 169 24.20 9.74 -14.94
C LEU A 169 24.74 11.08 -14.44
N PRO A 170 24.37 12.21 -15.08
CA PRO A 170 24.76 13.53 -14.61
C PRO A 170 24.22 13.81 -13.22
N LYS A 171 25.04 14.40 -12.36
CA LYS A 171 24.63 14.93 -11.05
C LYS A 171 24.43 16.42 -11.19
N ARG A 172 23.20 16.89 -11.10
CA ARG A 172 22.89 18.32 -11.05
C ARG A 172 22.77 18.76 -9.59
N ALA A 173 23.18 20.01 -9.32
CA ALA A 173 22.97 20.62 -8.01
C ALA A 173 21.47 20.65 -7.68
N MET A 174 21.13 20.25 -6.46
CA MET A 174 19.73 20.20 -6.01
C MET A 174 19.24 21.61 -5.69
N THR A 175 18.15 22.01 -6.33
CA THR A 175 17.40 23.23 -6.02
C THR A 175 16.26 22.92 -5.04
N ALA A 176 15.85 23.92 -4.26
CA ALA A 176 14.79 23.77 -3.26
C ALA A 176 13.36 23.69 -3.85
N THR A 177 13.22 23.70 -5.18
CA THR A 177 11.91 23.64 -5.84
C THR A 177 11.36 22.22 -5.96
N THR A 178 10.04 22.09 -6.00
CA THR A 178 9.31 20.86 -6.30
C THR A 178 8.45 20.97 -7.57
N LEU A 179 8.32 22.15 -8.11
CA LEU A 179 7.48 22.44 -9.30
C LEU A 179 8.22 22.23 -10.61
N GLY A 180 9.57 22.19 -10.57
CA GLY A 180 10.39 22.21 -11.77
C GLY A 180 10.43 23.60 -12.43
N ARG A 181 10.81 23.63 -13.70
CA ARG A 181 10.87 24.89 -14.45
C ARG A 181 9.46 25.34 -14.85
N THR A 182 9.19 26.63 -14.69
CA THR A 182 8.06 27.34 -15.26
C THR A 182 8.51 28.14 -16.47
N TYR A 183 7.64 28.23 -17.47
CA TYR A 183 7.86 29.00 -18.68
C TYR A 183 6.75 30.04 -18.79
N GLU A 184 7.12 31.29 -19.08
CA GLU A 184 6.18 32.35 -19.36
C GLU A 184 6.13 32.56 -20.86
N SER A 185 4.93 32.62 -21.43
CA SER A 185 4.74 32.98 -22.83
C SER A 185 4.70 34.49 -22.99
N PRO A 186 4.92 35.04 -24.23
CA PRO A 186 4.87 36.46 -24.48
C PRO A 186 3.55 37.15 -24.12
N ASP A 187 2.46 36.38 -24.04
CA ASP A 187 1.12 36.83 -23.60
C ASP A 187 0.93 36.79 -22.07
N GLY A 188 2.03 36.60 -21.31
CA GLY A 188 2.01 36.61 -19.84
C GLY A 188 1.44 35.35 -19.18
N ARG A 189 1.18 34.28 -19.95
CA ARG A 189 0.72 33.01 -19.39
C ARG A 189 1.87 32.18 -18.86
N SER A 190 1.73 31.67 -17.65
CA SER A 190 2.69 30.75 -17.06
C SER A 190 2.35 29.30 -17.41
N TYR A 191 3.29 28.59 -18.00
CA TYR A 191 3.17 27.18 -18.36
C TYR A 191 4.03 26.34 -17.41
N ARG A 192 3.41 25.32 -16.83
CA ARG A 192 4.08 24.34 -15.96
C ARG A 192 4.05 22.99 -16.62
N PRO A 193 5.13 22.63 -17.32
CA PRO A 193 5.21 21.33 -17.94
C PRO A 193 5.25 20.25 -16.88
N SER A 194 4.61 19.14 -17.17
CA SER A 194 4.63 17.91 -16.41
C SER A 194 4.81 16.74 -17.37
N MET A 195 4.99 15.55 -16.83
CA MET A 195 5.16 14.35 -17.65
C MET A 195 4.29 13.22 -17.13
N PHE A 196 3.86 12.39 -18.07
CA PHE A 196 3.29 11.09 -17.79
C PHE A 196 4.23 10.02 -18.32
N ILE A 197 4.74 9.18 -17.43
CA ILE A 197 5.76 8.16 -17.72
C ILE A 197 5.17 6.79 -17.48
N THR A 198 5.41 5.88 -18.42
CA THR A 198 5.04 4.48 -18.31
C THR A 198 6.30 3.61 -18.46
N LEU A 199 6.58 2.78 -17.46
CA LEU A 199 7.74 1.90 -17.41
C LEU A 199 7.31 0.45 -17.28
N THR A 200 7.92 -0.41 -18.08
CA THR A 200 7.69 -1.85 -18.08
C THR A 200 8.97 -2.60 -17.68
N LEU A 201 8.83 -3.85 -17.29
CA LEU A 201 9.94 -4.79 -17.13
C LEU A 201 10.21 -5.56 -18.43
N ASP A 202 11.34 -6.23 -18.52
CA ASP A 202 11.70 -7.11 -19.63
C ASP A 202 10.70 -8.25 -19.83
N SER A 203 10.83 -8.93 -20.96
CA SER A 203 10.05 -10.13 -21.26
C SER A 203 10.50 -11.31 -20.41
N TYR A 204 9.56 -12.18 -20.09
CA TYR A 204 9.78 -13.47 -19.43
C TYR A 204 9.58 -14.65 -20.38
N GLY A 205 9.28 -14.37 -21.63
CA GLY A 205 9.01 -15.35 -22.66
C GLY A 205 8.02 -14.82 -23.70
N ARG A 206 7.79 -15.59 -24.75
CA ARG A 206 6.85 -15.21 -25.82
C ARG A 206 5.40 -15.33 -25.35
N VAL A 207 4.62 -14.28 -25.54
CA VAL A 207 3.21 -14.22 -25.11
C VAL A 207 2.30 -13.87 -26.28
N ASN A 208 1.07 -14.40 -26.23
CA ASN A 208 -0.03 -14.01 -27.09
C ASN A 208 -1.19 -13.51 -26.22
N ASN A 209 -1.66 -12.28 -26.45
CA ASN A 209 -2.67 -11.61 -25.63
C ASN A 209 -2.36 -11.64 -24.11
N GLY A 210 -1.06 -11.66 -23.76
CA GLY A 210 -0.58 -11.67 -22.39
C GLY A 210 -0.49 -13.03 -21.73
N VAL A 211 -0.81 -14.12 -22.43
CA VAL A 211 -0.64 -15.49 -21.97
C VAL A 211 0.56 -16.12 -22.69
N PRO A 212 1.44 -16.88 -22.01
CA PRO A 212 2.55 -17.55 -22.65
C PRO A 212 2.10 -18.44 -23.80
N VAL A 213 2.81 -18.37 -24.94
CA VAL A 213 2.59 -19.28 -26.08
C VAL A 213 2.91 -20.71 -25.66
N ASP A 214 3.99 -20.86 -24.91
CA ASP A 214 4.38 -22.09 -24.26
C ASP A 214 4.75 -21.80 -22.79
N PRO A 215 3.95 -22.28 -21.83
CA PRO A 215 4.21 -22.08 -20.42
C PRO A 215 5.54 -22.67 -19.93
N ALA A 216 6.09 -23.68 -20.60
CA ALA A 216 7.36 -24.30 -20.20
C ALA A 216 8.56 -23.39 -20.49
N THR A 217 8.45 -22.51 -21.48
CA THR A 217 9.50 -21.55 -21.85
C THR A 217 9.35 -20.19 -21.19
N TYR A 218 8.33 -20.01 -20.34
CA TYR A 218 8.09 -18.78 -19.63
C TYR A 218 8.80 -18.77 -18.27
N ASP A 219 9.67 -17.78 -18.04
CA ASP A 219 10.46 -17.68 -16.80
C ASP A 219 9.62 -17.13 -15.65
N TYR A 220 8.90 -18.02 -14.97
CA TYR A 220 8.08 -17.70 -13.81
C TYR A 220 8.93 -17.32 -12.58
N VAL A 221 10.15 -17.83 -12.46
CA VAL A 221 11.05 -17.47 -11.34
C VAL A 221 11.49 -16.02 -11.48
N LYS A 222 11.96 -15.63 -12.68
CA LYS A 222 12.29 -14.23 -12.96
C LYS A 222 11.08 -13.32 -12.75
N ALA A 223 9.89 -13.71 -13.22
CA ALA A 223 8.66 -12.93 -13.04
C ALA A 223 8.30 -12.75 -11.55
N ALA A 224 8.46 -13.80 -10.74
CA ALA A 224 8.23 -13.76 -9.29
C ALA A 224 9.23 -12.83 -8.60
N ARG A 225 10.54 -13.00 -8.85
CA ARG A 225 11.62 -12.19 -8.27
C ARG A 225 11.50 -10.73 -8.67
N ASP A 226 11.21 -10.44 -9.94
CA ASP A 226 10.96 -9.09 -10.43
C ASP A 226 9.78 -8.43 -9.69
N ALA A 227 8.67 -9.15 -9.50
CA ALA A 227 7.51 -8.63 -8.78
C ALA A 227 7.80 -8.35 -7.29
N LEU A 228 8.54 -9.25 -6.62
CA LEU A 228 8.97 -9.09 -5.22
C LEU A 228 9.81 -7.84 -5.01
N HIS A 229 10.71 -7.55 -5.93
CA HIS A 229 11.71 -6.48 -5.81
C HIS A 229 11.36 -5.20 -6.58
N PHE A 230 10.25 -5.16 -7.30
CA PHE A 230 9.86 -4.01 -8.13
C PHE A 230 9.74 -2.71 -7.34
N SER A 231 9.28 -2.74 -6.09
CA SER A 231 9.21 -1.53 -5.25
C SER A 231 10.60 -0.91 -5.00
N LYS A 232 11.64 -1.74 -4.89
CA LYS A 232 13.03 -1.29 -4.71
C LYS A 232 13.60 -0.69 -5.99
N LEU A 233 13.22 -1.25 -7.14
CA LEU A 233 13.55 -0.68 -8.44
C LEU A 233 12.93 0.72 -8.60
N ILE A 234 11.66 0.91 -8.23
CA ILE A 234 11.00 2.21 -8.26
C ILE A 234 11.71 3.21 -7.34
N ASP A 235 12.05 2.81 -6.11
CA ASP A 235 12.77 3.68 -5.17
C ASP A 235 14.12 4.15 -5.78
N ARG A 236 14.83 3.25 -6.44
CA ARG A 236 16.09 3.55 -7.12
C ARG A 236 15.87 4.47 -8.32
N PHE A 237 14.84 4.22 -9.10
CA PHE A 237 14.46 5.09 -10.23
C PHE A 237 14.19 6.52 -9.78
N VAL A 238 13.40 6.71 -8.72
CA VAL A 238 13.09 8.05 -8.20
C VAL A 238 14.35 8.75 -7.69
N GLN A 239 15.28 8.03 -7.05
CA GLN A 239 16.56 8.60 -6.60
C GLN A 239 17.41 9.08 -7.79
N ASN A 240 17.54 8.27 -8.83
CA ASN A 240 18.27 8.61 -10.05
C ASN A 240 17.59 9.76 -10.81
N LEU A 241 16.26 9.72 -10.90
CA LEU A 241 15.46 10.78 -11.53
C LEU A 241 15.71 12.14 -10.86
N ARG A 242 15.70 12.21 -9.52
CA ARG A 242 15.97 13.43 -8.76
C ARG A 242 17.41 13.92 -8.98
N ARG A 243 18.37 12.99 -8.99
CA ARG A 243 19.79 13.32 -9.23
C ARG A 243 20.01 14.01 -10.58
N VAL A 244 19.35 13.51 -11.64
CA VAL A 244 19.45 14.04 -12.99
C VAL A 244 18.61 15.30 -13.17
N ALA A 245 17.44 15.37 -12.56
CA ALA A 245 16.56 16.53 -12.62
C ALA A 245 17.15 17.75 -11.90
N GLY A 246 17.90 17.56 -10.81
CA GLY A 246 18.45 18.63 -9.98
C GLY A 246 17.40 19.37 -9.14
N TYR A 247 16.24 18.75 -8.91
CA TYR A 247 15.21 19.26 -7.99
C TYR A 247 14.44 18.10 -7.35
N ASP A 248 13.68 18.37 -6.29
CA ASP A 248 12.88 17.36 -5.59
C ASP A 248 11.64 16.98 -6.40
N VAL A 249 11.82 16.12 -7.39
CA VAL A 249 10.76 15.62 -8.27
C VAL A 249 9.63 15.02 -7.46
N GLN A 250 8.44 15.58 -7.64
CA GLN A 250 7.22 15.09 -7.03
C GLN A 250 6.41 14.29 -8.04
N TYR A 251 5.77 13.23 -7.55
CA TYR A 251 5.05 12.31 -8.41
C TYR A 251 3.83 11.68 -7.73
N PHE A 252 2.90 11.29 -8.57
CA PHE A 252 1.80 10.38 -8.24
C PHE A 252 1.89 9.18 -9.18
N ALA A 253 2.06 7.98 -8.63
CA ALA A 253 2.26 6.80 -9.45
C ALA A 253 1.34 5.64 -9.01
N THR A 254 1.07 4.75 -9.97
CA THR A 254 0.32 3.51 -9.74
C THR A 254 1.07 2.33 -10.33
N VAL A 255 1.06 1.23 -9.57
CA VAL A 255 1.59 -0.06 -10.04
C VAL A 255 0.41 -0.92 -10.49
N GLU A 256 0.50 -1.41 -11.71
CA GLU A 256 -0.42 -2.35 -12.32
C GLU A 256 0.31 -3.66 -12.64
N MET A 257 -0.40 -4.77 -12.67
CA MET A 257 0.11 -6.02 -13.22
C MET A 257 -0.40 -6.16 -14.66
N GLN A 258 0.51 -6.27 -15.62
CA GLN A 258 0.15 -6.56 -17.01
C GLN A 258 -0.44 -7.97 -17.14
N LYS A 259 -1.14 -8.24 -18.23
CA LYS A 259 -1.67 -9.59 -18.51
C LYS A 259 -0.57 -10.66 -18.55
N ARG A 260 0.65 -10.28 -18.94
CA ARG A 260 1.84 -11.14 -18.91
C ARG A 260 2.47 -11.27 -17.51
N LEU A 261 1.80 -10.86 -16.45
CA LEU A 261 2.21 -10.93 -15.05
C LEU A 261 3.49 -10.15 -14.71
N ALA A 262 3.83 -9.14 -15.50
CA ALA A 262 4.90 -8.20 -15.17
C ALA A 262 4.35 -6.95 -14.48
N PRO A 263 4.94 -6.49 -13.37
CA PRO A 263 4.62 -5.19 -12.80
C PRO A 263 4.91 -4.06 -13.78
N HIS A 264 4.05 -3.05 -13.77
CA HIS A 264 4.08 -1.92 -14.68
C HIS A 264 3.83 -0.65 -13.88
N LEU A 265 4.65 0.38 -14.13
CA LEU A 265 4.56 1.67 -13.44
C LEU A 265 3.97 2.73 -14.36
N HIS A 266 2.91 3.39 -13.90
CA HIS A 266 2.40 4.61 -14.47
C HIS A 266 2.66 5.75 -13.48
N MET A 267 3.32 6.82 -13.93
CA MET A 267 3.75 7.91 -13.07
C MET A 267 3.43 9.26 -13.71
N ALA A 268 2.63 10.06 -13.01
CA ALA A 268 2.54 11.50 -13.25
C ALA A 268 3.67 12.20 -12.48
N MET A 269 4.42 13.04 -13.12
CA MET A 269 5.56 13.76 -12.57
C MET A 269 5.40 15.26 -12.79
N ARG A 270 5.61 16.07 -11.76
CA ARG A 270 5.71 17.54 -11.92
C ARG A 270 7.08 17.93 -12.46
N GLY A 271 7.09 18.94 -13.32
CA GLY A 271 8.26 19.32 -14.09
C GLY A 271 8.49 18.41 -15.29
N SER A 272 9.36 18.81 -16.18
CA SER A 272 9.70 18.08 -17.39
C SER A 272 11.20 17.80 -17.46
N MET A 273 11.53 16.72 -18.13
CA MET A 273 12.88 16.34 -18.51
C MET A 273 12.89 15.96 -19.99
N SER A 274 14.05 15.97 -20.61
CA SER A 274 14.17 15.46 -21.97
C SER A 274 13.85 13.94 -22.00
N ARG A 275 13.27 13.48 -23.10
CA ARG A 275 13.04 12.03 -23.29
C ARG A 275 14.35 11.25 -23.29
N ALA A 276 15.44 11.88 -23.72
CA ALA A 276 16.78 11.29 -23.67
C ALA A 276 17.25 11.09 -22.23
N ASP A 277 17.12 12.11 -21.37
CA ASP A 277 17.45 12.00 -19.93
C ASP A 277 16.63 10.91 -19.26
N ILE A 278 15.32 10.81 -19.54
CA ILE A 278 14.47 9.77 -18.96
C ILE A 278 14.94 8.39 -19.39
N ARG A 279 15.24 8.19 -20.69
CA ARG A 279 15.77 6.91 -21.19
C ARG A 279 17.10 6.56 -20.53
N ALA A 280 18.00 7.53 -20.38
CA ALA A 280 19.28 7.34 -19.69
C ALA A 280 19.08 6.95 -18.21
N VAL A 281 18.17 7.64 -17.51
CA VAL A 281 17.82 7.30 -16.11
C VAL A 281 17.27 5.88 -16.01
N VAL A 282 16.36 5.47 -16.90
CA VAL A 282 15.76 4.14 -16.91
C VAL A 282 16.82 3.08 -17.19
N ALA A 283 17.66 3.27 -18.21
CA ALA A 283 18.72 2.34 -18.59
C ALA A 283 19.76 2.14 -17.47
N ALA A 284 20.09 3.22 -16.75
CA ALA A 284 21.04 3.18 -15.63
C ALA A 284 20.41 2.70 -14.31
N THR A 285 19.08 2.48 -14.27
CA THR A 285 18.40 2.07 -13.05
C THR A 285 18.25 0.57 -12.97
N TYR A 286 18.80 0.00 -11.92
CA TYR A 286 18.66 -1.41 -11.58
C TYR A 286 18.66 -1.60 -10.06
N HIS A 287 18.21 -2.78 -9.60
CA HIS A 287 18.29 -3.19 -8.21
C HIS A 287 18.86 -4.60 -8.12
N GLN A 288 20.00 -4.75 -7.45
CA GLN A 288 20.61 -6.02 -7.14
C GLN A 288 20.09 -6.56 -5.82
N VAL A 289 19.74 -7.83 -5.78
CA VAL A 289 19.27 -8.55 -4.62
C VAL A 289 20.42 -9.41 -4.11
N TRP A 290 21.10 -8.95 -3.07
CA TRP A 290 22.18 -9.67 -2.42
C TRP A 290 21.62 -10.46 -1.23
N TRP A 291 21.02 -11.58 -1.54
CA TRP A 291 20.47 -12.55 -0.59
C TRP A 291 21.15 -13.90 -0.78
N PRO A 292 21.11 -14.81 0.24
CA PRO A 292 21.56 -16.18 0.08
C PRO A 292 20.89 -16.86 -1.11
N SER A 293 21.53 -17.84 -1.71
CA SER A 293 20.95 -18.60 -2.83
C SER A 293 19.68 -19.33 -2.40
N CYS A 294 18.70 -19.34 -3.28
CA CYS A 294 17.49 -20.15 -3.18
C CYS A 294 17.28 -21.02 -4.42
N ASP A 295 18.37 -21.42 -5.08
CA ASP A 295 18.33 -22.25 -6.28
C ASP A 295 18.31 -23.76 -5.95
N THR A 296 18.81 -24.16 -4.78
CA THR A 296 18.83 -25.54 -4.33
C THR A 296 17.86 -25.75 -3.16
N ILE A 297 16.86 -26.62 -3.37
CA ILE A 297 15.92 -27.02 -2.33
C ILE A 297 16.61 -28.02 -1.41
N ARG A 298 16.72 -27.71 -0.12
CA ARG A 298 17.27 -28.61 0.92
C ARG A 298 16.17 -29.33 1.69
N PHE A 299 15.04 -28.64 1.96
CA PHE A 299 13.98 -29.14 2.83
C PHE A 299 12.62 -28.98 2.18
N GLU A 300 11.89 -30.08 2.02
CA GLU A 300 10.50 -30.07 1.53
C GLU A 300 9.70 -31.29 2.00
N GLY A 301 8.38 -31.23 1.83
CA GLY A 301 7.48 -32.32 2.17
C GLY A 301 7.45 -32.67 3.66
N GLY A 302 7.78 -33.91 3.99
CA GLY A 302 7.90 -34.40 5.37
C GLY A 302 9.24 -34.13 6.04
N HIS A 303 10.24 -33.65 5.27
CA HIS A 303 11.60 -33.38 5.75
C HIS A 303 11.80 -31.86 5.90
N LEU A 304 11.25 -31.30 6.98
CA LEU A 304 11.37 -29.88 7.30
C LEU A 304 12.25 -29.66 8.53
N PRO A 305 12.99 -28.52 8.61
CA PRO A 305 13.79 -28.19 9.79
C PRO A 305 12.97 -28.17 11.07
N VAL A 306 13.59 -28.66 12.15
CA VAL A 306 12.97 -28.76 13.47
C VAL A 306 13.44 -27.58 14.33
N TRP A 307 12.54 -27.02 15.13
CA TRP A 307 12.86 -25.92 16.04
C TRP A 307 13.43 -26.43 17.37
N ASP A 308 14.57 -25.89 17.76
CA ASP A 308 15.14 -25.99 19.11
C ASP A 308 15.10 -24.61 19.80
N GLU A 309 14.77 -24.56 21.07
CA GLU A 309 14.60 -23.28 21.79
C GLU A 309 15.90 -22.48 21.96
N LYS A 310 17.06 -23.16 21.95
CA LYS A 310 18.37 -22.52 22.15
C LYS A 310 19.10 -22.28 20.83
N ALA A 311 18.99 -23.23 19.91
CA ALA A 311 19.76 -23.24 18.66
C ALA A 311 18.99 -22.73 17.45
N GLY A 312 17.65 -22.58 17.54
CA GLY A 312 16.80 -22.24 16.41
C GLY A 312 16.46 -23.45 15.56
N TYR A 313 16.55 -23.33 14.23
CA TYR A 313 16.21 -24.43 13.33
C TYR A 313 17.38 -25.35 13.06
N LEU A 314 17.12 -26.66 13.15
CA LEU A 314 18.06 -27.75 12.93
C LEU A 314 17.65 -28.57 11.72
N ASP A 315 18.65 -29.15 11.03
CA ASP A 315 18.43 -30.22 10.06
C ASP A 315 17.94 -31.48 10.79
N PRO A 316 16.75 -32.01 10.48
CA PRO A 316 16.19 -33.17 11.18
C PRO A 316 16.98 -34.47 10.95
N ALA A 317 17.81 -34.56 9.90
CA ALA A 317 18.60 -35.75 9.59
C ALA A 317 19.95 -35.74 10.28
N THR A 318 20.61 -34.59 10.38
CA THR A 318 22.00 -34.49 10.91
C THR A 318 22.03 -33.89 12.31
N GLY A 319 21.00 -33.16 12.73
CA GLY A 319 21.01 -32.37 13.96
C GLY A 319 21.83 -31.09 13.88
N GLU A 320 22.38 -30.76 12.70
CA GLU A 320 23.16 -29.54 12.51
C GLU A 320 22.29 -28.29 12.58
N ILE A 321 22.81 -27.24 13.19
CA ILE A 321 22.15 -25.93 13.27
C ILE A 321 22.19 -25.29 11.88
N LEU A 322 21.06 -24.86 11.37
CA LEU A 322 21.03 -24.11 10.13
C LEU A 322 21.67 -22.74 10.33
N PRO A 323 22.46 -22.25 9.34
CA PRO A 323 23.03 -20.91 9.41
C PRO A 323 21.93 -19.87 9.58
N THR A 324 22.19 -18.90 10.43
CA THR A 324 21.33 -17.73 10.60
C THR A 324 21.35 -16.85 9.35
N TRP A 325 20.39 -15.97 9.23
CA TRP A 325 20.36 -14.99 8.13
C TRP A 325 21.65 -14.16 8.03
N ASP A 326 22.20 -13.75 9.16
CA ASP A 326 23.38 -12.89 9.18
C ASP A 326 24.64 -13.70 8.84
N GLU A 327 24.80 -14.94 9.31
CA GLU A 327 25.89 -15.85 8.92
C GLU A 327 25.85 -16.18 7.43
N ALA A 328 24.68 -16.50 6.87
CA ALA A 328 24.54 -16.75 5.43
C ALA A 328 24.87 -15.51 4.57
N LEU A 329 24.65 -14.30 5.10
CA LEU A 329 25.11 -13.08 4.44
C LEU A 329 26.60 -12.84 4.61
N ASP A 330 27.22 -13.23 5.74
CA ASP A 330 28.66 -13.12 5.95
C ASP A 330 29.41 -14.07 5.02
N GLU A 331 28.93 -15.29 4.85
CA GLU A 331 29.45 -16.25 3.87
C GLU A 331 29.37 -15.67 2.45
N LEU A 332 28.21 -15.14 2.06
CA LEU A 332 28.04 -14.47 0.77
C LEU A 332 28.97 -13.25 0.62
N ASP A 333 29.28 -12.51 1.69
CA ASP A 333 30.18 -11.36 1.69
C ASP A 333 31.66 -11.79 1.59
N ALA A 334 32.00 -12.96 2.09
CA ALA A 334 33.35 -13.51 2.05
C ALA A 334 33.72 -14.05 0.65
N ASP A 335 32.75 -14.50 -0.14
CA ASP A 335 32.97 -15.00 -1.48
C ASP A 335 33.25 -13.85 -2.48
N PRO A 336 34.48 -13.79 -3.06
CA PRO A 336 34.83 -12.77 -4.03
C PRO A 336 34.10 -12.89 -5.37
N ASP A 337 33.64 -14.08 -5.71
CA ASP A 337 32.98 -14.40 -6.99
C ASP A 337 31.45 -14.41 -6.86
N ALA A 338 30.94 -14.14 -5.66
CA ALA A 338 29.52 -14.11 -5.41
C ALA A 338 28.76 -13.18 -6.37
N GLN A 339 27.65 -13.68 -6.89
CA GLN A 339 26.74 -12.94 -7.74
C GLN A 339 25.46 -12.60 -6.98
N PRO A 340 24.76 -11.51 -7.31
CA PRO A 340 23.47 -11.24 -6.73
C PRO A 340 22.47 -12.34 -7.11
N LEU A 341 21.65 -12.78 -6.16
CA LEU A 341 20.58 -13.73 -6.40
C LEU A 341 19.67 -13.31 -7.57
N HIS A 342 19.46 -12.02 -7.72
CA HIS A 342 18.63 -11.46 -8.78
C HIS A 342 18.99 -10.01 -9.08
N VAL A 343 18.81 -9.60 -10.34
CA VAL A 343 18.95 -8.20 -10.77
C VAL A 343 17.67 -7.80 -11.51
N VAL A 344 16.89 -6.91 -10.90
CA VAL A 344 15.69 -6.37 -11.54
C VAL A 344 16.02 -5.07 -12.28
N ARG A 345 15.52 -4.95 -13.51
CA ARG A 345 15.70 -3.78 -14.40
C ARG A 345 14.42 -3.46 -15.13
N PHE A 346 14.27 -2.19 -15.54
CA PHE A 346 13.25 -1.84 -16.52
C PHE A 346 13.64 -2.35 -17.91
N GLY A 347 12.64 -2.73 -18.69
CA GLY A 347 12.80 -3.08 -20.09
C GLY A 347 12.92 -1.85 -21.00
N PRO A 348 13.17 -2.06 -22.30
CA PRO A 348 13.40 -0.98 -23.26
C PRO A 348 12.13 -0.20 -23.62
N GLN A 349 10.95 -0.73 -23.32
CA GLN A 349 9.68 -0.05 -23.62
C GLN A 349 9.38 1.03 -22.58
N ILE A 350 9.58 2.27 -22.99
CA ILE A 350 9.38 3.47 -22.19
C ILE A 350 8.44 4.39 -22.98
N ASP A 351 7.32 4.76 -22.37
CA ASP A 351 6.49 5.85 -22.87
C ASP A 351 6.65 7.06 -21.94
N ALA A 352 6.97 8.22 -22.52
CA ALA A 352 7.15 9.47 -21.79
C ALA A 352 6.51 10.61 -22.57
N GLN A 353 5.38 11.10 -22.07
CA GLN A 353 4.58 12.14 -22.68
C GLN A 353 4.68 13.43 -21.86
N GLY A 354 4.97 14.55 -22.54
CA GLY A 354 4.84 15.89 -21.94
C GLY A 354 3.36 16.26 -21.82
N ILE A 355 2.95 16.73 -20.65
CA ILE A 355 1.57 17.13 -20.37
C ILE A 355 1.60 18.50 -19.71
N LEU A 356 0.79 19.43 -20.19
CA LEU A 356 0.57 20.69 -19.51
C LEU A 356 -0.51 20.53 -18.44
N SER A 357 -0.24 21.02 -17.23
CA SER A 357 -1.23 21.02 -16.17
C SER A 357 -2.42 21.92 -16.55
N GLY A 358 -3.63 21.52 -16.12
CA GLY A 358 -4.86 22.24 -16.45
C GLY A 358 -5.46 21.93 -17.82
N THR A 359 -4.87 21.00 -18.59
CA THR A 359 -5.36 20.61 -19.92
C THR A 359 -6.26 19.37 -19.87
N PRO A 360 -7.06 19.13 -20.95
CA PRO A 360 -7.81 17.88 -21.11
C PRO A 360 -6.93 16.61 -21.04
N ASP A 361 -5.69 16.69 -21.53
CA ASP A 361 -4.72 15.59 -21.49
C ASP A 361 -4.33 15.23 -20.05
N ALA A 362 -4.15 16.23 -19.18
CA ALA A 362 -3.93 16.01 -17.76
C ALA A 362 -5.12 15.30 -17.11
N ASP A 363 -6.35 15.70 -17.44
CA ASP A 363 -7.57 15.03 -16.97
C ASP A 363 -7.69 13.59 -17.49
N GLN A 364 -7.28 13.33 -18.73
CA GLN A 364 -7.24 11.98 -19.30
C GLN A 364 -6.22 11.11 -18.57
N ALA A 365 -5.02 11.61 -18.31
CA ALA A 365 -4.01 10.89 -17.54
C ALA A 365 -4.45 10.63 -16.09
N ILE A 366 -5.13 11.58 -15.43
CA ILE A 366 -5.73 11.38 -14.10
C ILE A 366 -6.80 10.28 -14.15
N ARG A 367 -7.65 10.26 -15.18
CA ARG A 367 -8.65 9.18 -15.36
C ARG A 367 -7.97 7.83 -15.54
N TYR A 368 -6.90 7.78 -16.33
CA TYR A 368 -6.12 6.57 -16.58
C TYR A 368 -5.48 6.05 -15.29
N LEU A 369 -4.72 6.87 -14.56
CA LEU A 369 -4.15 6.50 -13.25
C LEU A 369 -5.21 6.02 -12.27
N SER A 370 -6.40 6.64 -12.28
CA SER A 370 -7.47 6.28 -11.36
C SER A 370 -8.16 4.96 -11.70
N LYS A 371 -8.06 4.47 -12.95
CA LYS A 371 -8.70 3.22 -13.39
C LYS A 371 -8.22 2.00 -12.61
N TYR A 372 -6.94 1.98 -12.26
CA TYR A 372 -6.27 0.83 -11.63
C TYR A 372 -6.24 0.87 -10.10
N LEU A 373 -6.74 1.95 -9.49
CA LEU A 373 -6.66 2.15 -8.04
C LEU A 373 -7.43 1.11 -7.23
N THR A 374 -8.47 0.50 -7.81
CA THR A 374 -9.42 -0.38 -7.12
C THR A 374 -9.40 -1.84 -7.59
N LYS A 375 -8.80 -2.12 -8.75
CA LYS A 375 -8.66 -3.48 -9.26
C LYS A 375 -7.61 -4.25 -8.48
N SER A 376 -7.81 -5.55 -8.20
CA SER A 376 -6.73 -6.37 -7.68
C SER A 376 -5.70 -6.65 -8.78
N LEU A 377 -4.44 -6.90 -8.40
CA LEU A 377 -3.40 -7.24 -9.38
C LEU A 377 -3.69 -8.61 -10.03
N GLY A 378 -4.32 -9.53 -9.30
CA GLY A 378 -4.71 -10.86 -9.77
C GLY A 378 -6.07 -10.94 -10.50
N GLN A 379 -6.82 -9.82 -10.63
CA GLN A 379 -8.19 -9.84 -11.16
C GLN A 379 -8.28 -9.79 -12.70
N ALA A 380 -7.17 -9.76 -13.40
CA ALA A 380 -7.11 -9.60 -14.87
C ALA A 380 -7.32 -10.89 -15.67
N ALA A 381 -7.77 -11.99 -15.04
CA ALA A 381 -7.90 -13.29 -15.70
C ALA A 381 -9.28 -13.44 -16.40
N ASP A 382 -9.37 -12.91 -17.63
CA ASP A 382 -10.59 -12.96 -18.44
C ASP A 382 -10.82 -14.34 -19.10
N SER A 383 -9.85 -15.27 -19.03
CA SER A 383 -9.89 -16.59 -19.64
C SER A 383 -9.32 -17.67 -18.72
N GLN A 384 -9.60 -18.97 -19.02
CA GLN A 384 -9.01 -20.08 -18.28
C GLN A 384 -7.48 -20.06 -18.40
N ALA A 385 -6.94 -19.87 -19.61
CA ALA A 385 -5.50 -19.78 -19.84
C ALA A 385 -4.82 -18.65 -19.02
N ALA A 386 -5.50 -17.52 -18.84
CA ALA A 386 -4.98 -16.44 -17.99
C ALA A 386 -5.03 -16.81 -16.49
N ARG A 387 -6.03 -17.59 -16.05
CA ARG A 387 -6.08 -18.12 -14.67
C ARG A 387 -4.97 -19.13 -14.42
N ASP A 388 -4.75 -20.04 -15.37
CA ASP A 388 -3.68 -21.05 -15.28
C ASP A 388 -2.30 -20.39 -15.30
N HIS A 389 -2.13 -19.34 -16.09
CA HIS A 389 -0.91 -18.53 -16.10
C HIS A 389 -0.66 -17.86 -14.72
N ALA A 390 -1.69 -17.26 -14.13
CA ALA A 390 -1.59 -16.65 -12.79
C ALA A 390 -1.35 -17.71 -11.70
N ALA A 391 -1.94 -18.91 -11.82
CA ALA A 391 -1.74 -20.02 -10.89
C ALA A 391 -0.28 -20.48 -10.90
N ARG A 392 0.35 -20.65 -12.07
CA ARG A 392 1.78 -21.02 -12.19
C ARG A 392 2.69 -20.00 -11.49
N LEU A 393 2.44 -18.70 -11.67
CA LEU A 393 3.19 -17.68 -10.94
C LEU A 393 2.96 -17.78 -9.43
N ALA A 394 1.73 -18.02 -9.00
CA ALA A 394 1.39 -18.17 -7.59
C ALA A 394 2.06 -19.40 -6.96
N ASP A 395 2.21 -20.50 -7.70
CA ASP A 395 2.92 -21.70 -7.26
C ASP A 395 4.42 -21.42 -7.01
N VAL A 396 5.07 -20.70 -7.92
CA VAL A 396 6.46 -20.24 -7.71
C VAL A 396 6.55 -19.29 -6.53
N LEU A 397 5.69 -18.27 -6.48
CA LEU A 397 5.66 -17.29 -5.39
C LEU A 397 5.39 -17.93 -4.03
N ARG A 398 4.73 -19.07 -3.96
CA ARG A 398 4.47 -19.78 -2.71
C ARG A 398 5.75 -20.06 -1.95
N TYR A 399 6.85 -20.35 -2.66
CA TYR A 399 8.12 -20.76 -2.07
C TYR A 399 9.26 -19.75 -2.24
N GLU A 400 9.16 -18.79 -3.15
CA GLU A 400 10.17 -17.72 -3.26
C GLU A 400 10.20 -16.86 -1.98
N PRO A 401 11.37 -16.61 -1.36
CA PRO A 401 11.45 -15.75 -0.20
C PRO A 401 11.10 -14.30 -0.52
N CYS A 402 10.17 -13.69 0.23
CA CYS A 402 9.71 -12.32 -0.04
C CYS A 402 10.43 -11.24 0.78
N THR A 403 11.06 -11.61 1.88
CA THR A 403 11.81 -10.73 2.80
C THR A 403 12.85 -11.55 3.55
N PRO A 404 13.84 -10.92 4.20
CA PRO A 404 14.76 -11.62 5.11
C PRO A 404 14.07 -12.42 6.24
N THR A 405 12.87 -12.03 6.65
CA THR A 405 12.09 -12.69 7.70
C THR A 405 11.12 -13.76 7.17
N CYS A 406 11.18 -14.08 5.88
CA CYS A 406 10.25 -15.02 5.24
C CYS A 406 10.53 -16.47 5.67
N PRO A 407 9.53 -17.24 6.13
CA PRO A 407 9.69 -18.66 6.46
C PRO A 407 10.24 -19.53 5.33
N ASN A 408 10.10 -19.08 4.09
CA ASN A 408 10.57 -19.84 2.92
C ASN A 408 12.09 -20.04 2.90
N TRP A 409 12.86 -19.24 3.64
CA TRP A 409 14.31 -19.45 3.77
C TRP A 409 14.67 -20.82 4.34
N LEU A 410 13.81 -21.36 5.22
CA LEU A 410 13.99 -22.71 5.76
C LEU A 410 14.03 -23.80 4.68
N ARG A 411 13.31 -23.60 3.55
CA ARG A 411 13.35 -24.53 2.41
C ARG A 411 14.76 -24.64 1.80
N TYR A 412 15.54 -23.55 1.91
CA TYR A 412 16.87 -23.42 1.32
C TYR A 412 18.00 -23.58 2.34
N GLY A 413 17.68 -24.00 3.55
CA GLY A 413 18.66 -24.27 4.59
C GLY A 413 19.20 -23.04 5.31
N VAL A 414 18.44 -21.93 5.33
CA VAL A 414 18.81 -20.71 6.03
C VAL A 414 17.72 -20.35 7.04
N GLN A 415 18.09 -20.01 8.26
CA GLN A 415 17.14 -19.48 9.23
C GLN A 415 16.69 -18.08 8.83
N PRO A 416 15.38 -17.80 8.77
CA PRO A 416 14.88 -16.43 8.56
C PRO A 416 15.42 -15.47 9.62
N LYS A 417 15.63 -14.22 9.25
CA LYS A 417 15.93 -13.17 10.24
C LYS A 417 14.82 -13.10 11.27
N ASN A 418 15.16 -13.09 12.56
CA ASN A 418 14.21 -13.20 13.68
C ASN A 418 13.37 -14.49 13.60
N ALA A 419 14.02 -15.63 13.40
CA ALA A 419 13.39 -16.94 13.38
C ALA A 419 12.58 -17.17 14.67
N LYS A 420 11.46 -17.88 14.52
CA LYS A 420 10.52 -18.20 15.62
C LYS A 420 10.00 -19.62 15.44
N PRO A 421 9.57 -20.29 16.52
CA PRO A 421 8.94 -21.61 16.41
C PRO A 421 7.70 -21.56 15.47
N GLY A 422 7.46 -22.65 14.77
CA GLY A 422 6.30 -22.81 13.90
C GLY A 422 6.36 -22.10 12.55
N MET A 423 7.52 -21.59 12.14
CA MET A 423 7.72 -21.13 10.76
C MET A 423 7.79 -22.33 9.80
N ILE A 424 6.97 -22.32 8.75
CA ILE A 424 6.86 -23.40 7.78
C ILE A 424 7.00 -22.83 6.36
N PRO A 425 7.90 -23.38 5.51
CA PRO A 425 7.96 -23.02 4.10
C PRO A 425 6.60 -23.16 3.40
N GLY A 426 6.28 -22.24 2.49
CA GLY A 426 5.01 -22.21 1.77
C GLY A 426 3.82 -21.67 2.58
N ARG A 427 4.02 -21.32 3.88
CA ARG A 427 2.96 -20.74 4.75
C ARG A 427 3.23 -19.29 5.15
N CYS A 428 4.06 -18.59 4.41
CA CYS A 428 4.31 -17.17 4.67
C CYS A 428 3.02 -16.35 4.52
N ARG A 429 2.73 -15.52 5.52
CA ARG A 429 1.56 -14.61 5.53
C ARG A 429 1.84 -13.25 4.91
N GLY A 430 3.04 -13.07 4.36
CA GLY A 430 3.46 -11.84 3.69
C GLY A 430 2.51 -11.45 2.56
N LYS A 431 2.35 -10.14 2.36
CA LYS A 431 1.45 -9.60 1.34
C LYS A 431 1.75 -10.14 -0.07
N ALA A 432 3.03 -10.29 -0.40
CA ALA A 432 3.50 -10.74 -1.70
C ALA A 432 3.02 -12.16 -2.07
N HIS A 433 2.82 -13.03 -1.08
CA HIS A 433 2.34 -14.42 -1.29
C HIS A 433 0.83 -14.53 -1.47
N ARG A 434 0.08 -13.43 -1.32
CA ARG A 434 -1.37 -13.47 -1.52
C ARG A 434 -1.72 -13.38 -3.00
N PRO A 435 -2.65 -14.21 -3.52
CA PRO A 435 -3.00 -14.25 -4.94
C PRO A 435 -3.40 -12.89 -5.52
N GLU A 436 -4.07 -12.05 -4.72
CA GLU A 436 -4.47 -10.72 -5.15
C GLU A 436 -3.31 -9.75 -5.38
N HIS A 437 -2.08 -10.10 -5.00
CA HIS A 437 -0.88 -9.27 -5.11
C HIS A 437 0.16 -9.78 -6.10
N LEU A 438 0.12 -11.03 -6.51
CA LEU A 438 0.99 -11.65 -7.52
C LEU A 438 2.47 -11.25 -7.34
N GLY A 439 3.02 -11.43 -6.15
CA GLY A 439 4.40 -11.11 -5.80
C GLY A 439 4.66 -9.66 -5.38
N TYR A 440 3.81 -8.71 -5.74
CA TYR A 440 4.06 -7.31 -5.42
C TYR A 440 3.69 -6.97 -3.97
N GLY A 441 4.68 -6.89 -3.09
CA GLY A 441 4.51 -6.54 -1.67
C GLY A 441 4.36 -5.03 -1.39
N GLY A 442 4.72 -4.16 -2.36
CA GLY A 442 4.72 -2.71 -2.21
C GLY A 442 3.33 -2.06 -2.18
N ARG A 443 3.30 -0.75 -2.05
CA ARG A 443 2.07 0.06 -2.17
C ARG A 443 1.72 0.23 -3.65
N ARG A 444 0.48 -0.05 -4.03
CA ARG A 444 0.01 0.12 -5.41
C ARG A 444 -0.11 1.58 -5.84
N VAL A 445 -0.32 2.47 -4.91
CA VAL A 445 -0.36 3.91 -5.14
C VAL A 445 0.81 4.53 -4.39
N LEU A 446 1.67 5.17 -5.13
CA LEU A 446 2.87 5.84 -4.63
C LEU A 446 2.69 7.34 -4.84
N VAL A 447 2.74 8.09 -3.77
CA VAL A 447 2.59 9.54 -3.81
C VAL A 447 3.72 10.15 -3.01
N SER A 448 4.48 11.02 -3.64
CA SER A 448 5.54 11.76 -2.95
C SER A 448 4.93 12.75 -1.96
N ARG A 449 5.68 13.03 -0.87
CA ARG A 449 5.16 13.81 0.27
C ARG A 449 4.60 15.18 -0.13
N LYS A 450 5.31 15.90 -0.96
CA LYS A 450 4.95 17.24 -1.42
C LYS A 450 4.07 17.26 -2.67
N TRP A 451 3.52 16.14 -3.10
CA TRP A 451 2.65 16.09 -4.29
C TRP A 451 1.43 17.00 -4.15
N SER A 452 0.60 16.78 -3.13
CA SER A 452 -0.54 17.64 -2.80
C SER A 452 -0.38 18.36 -1.45
N ASN A 453 0.74 18.14 -0.79
CA ASN A 453 1.03 18.59 0.58
C ASN A 453 -0.04 18.23 1.62
N LYS A 454 -0.87 17.25 1.30
CA LYS A 454 -1.96 16.77 2.15
C LYS A 454 -1.95 15.25 2.23
N THR A 455 -2.25 14.73 3.40
CA THR A 455 -2.54 13.31 3.61
C THR A 455 -3.92 12.95 3.06
N LEU A 456 -4.22 11.65 2.94
CA LEU A 456 -5.58 11.23 2.57
C LEU A 456 -6.62 11.61 3.62
N SER A 457 -6.23 11.70 4.88
CA SER A 457 -7.12 12.11 5.97
C SER A 457 -7.49 13.58 5.84
N GLU A 458 -6.53 14.44 5.51
CA GLU A 458 -6.77 15.87 5.24
C GLU A 458 -7.64 16.06 4.00
N HIS A 459 -7.37 15.38 2.88
CA HIS A 459 -8.26 15.40 1.71
C HIS A 459 -9.70 14.95 2.04
N LYS A 460 -9.86 14.02 2.97
CA LYS A 460 -11.17 13.58 3.43
C LYS A 460 -11.83 14.63 4.30
N ALA A 461 -11.07 15.31 5.17
CA ALA A 461 -11.54 16.41 6.01
C ALA A 461 -11.99 17.60 5.14
N ASP A 462 -11.17 18.05 4.20
CA ASP A 462 -11.51 19.13 3.25
C ASP A 462 -12.83 18.85 2.53
N ARG A 463 -13.02 17.62 2.04
CA ARG A 463 -14.27 17.24 1.38
C ARG A 463 -15.46 17.24 2.31
N ARG A 464 -15.26 16.89 3.58
CA ARG A 464 -16.32 16.97 4.60
C ARG A 464 -16.68 18.41 4.84
N THR A 465 -15.71 19.28 5.09
CA THR A 465 -15.90 20.73 5.30
C THR A 465 -16.63 21.34 4.11
N TRP A 466 -16.18 21.08 2.89
CA TRP A 466 -16.86 21.57 1.69
C TRP A 466 -18.34 21.13 1.59
N VAL A 467 -18.63 19.86 1.94
CA VAL A 467 -20.03 19.37 1.94
C VAL A 467 -20.87 20.06 3.01
N LEU A 468 -20.32 20.28 4.20
CA LEU A 468 -21.03 20.97 5.29
C LEU A 468 -21.29 22.43 4.93
N GLU A 469 -20.31 23.13 4.38
CA GLU A 469 -20.45 24.50 3.87
C GLU A 469 -21.51 24.59 2.77
N ALA A 470 -21.46 23.68 1.78
CA ALA A 470 -22.45 23.62 0.70
C ALA A 470 -23.90 23.35 1.19
N LEU A 471 -24.04 22.78 2.39
CA LEU A 471 -25.30 22.50 3.04
C LEU A 471 -25.73 23.60 4.01
N GLY A 472 -24.90 24.63 4.24
CA GLY A 472 -25.13 25.63 5.28
C GLY A 472 -25.13 25.05 6.70
N VAL A 473 -24.51 23.89 6.91
CA VAL A 473 -24.39 23.25 8.22
C VAL A 473 -23.08 23.71 8.86
N ALA A 474 -23.16 24.37 10.02
CA ALA A 474 -21.96 24.67 10.78
C ALA A 474 -21.23 23.38 11.17
N ASP A 475 -19.92 23.32 10.93
CA ASP A 475 -19.08 22.26 11.48
C ASP A 475 -18.97 22.53 12.99
N GLU A 476 -19.91 22.00 13.77
CA GLU A 476 -19.74 22.02 15.22
C GLU A 476 -18.43 21.29 15.51
N PRO A 477 -17.49 21.92 16.26
CA PRO A 477 -16.27 21.22 16.68
C PRO A 477 -16.76 19.94 17.33
N ALA A 478 -16.45 18.81 16.68
CA ALA A 478 -16.82 17.50 17.18
C ALA A 478 -16.48 17.53 18.67
N ASN A 479 -17.43 17.18 19.56
CA ASN A 479 -17.25 17.20 21.01
C ASN A 479 -16.02 16.40 21.37
N ALA A 480 -14.85 17.01 21.18
CA ALA A 480 -13.55 16.39 21.42
C ALA A 480 -13.52 16.02 22.89
N GLY A 481 -13.39 14.73 23.18
CA GLY A 481 -13.42 14.21 24.53
C GLY A 481 -14.79 13.79 25.08
N ARG A 482 -15.93 14.05 24.37
CA ARG A 482 -17.24 13.56 24.82
C ARG A 482 -17.40 12.05 24.63
N TYR A 483 -16.79 11.49 23.59
CA TYR A 483 -16.97 10.10 23.22
C TYR A 483 -15.68 9.32 23.30
N VAL A 484 -15.73 8.14 23.93
CA VAL A 484 -14.68 7.13 23.88
C VAL A 484 -15.04 6.06 22.86
N TRP A 485 -14.08 5.67 22.03
CA TRP A 485 -14.26 4.72 20.95
C TRP A 485 -13.41 3.47 21.18
N SER A 486 -14.02 2.31 21.06
CA SER A 486 -13.30 1.03 21.13
C SER A 486 -13.75 0.10 20.01
N PRO A 487 -12.84 -0.72 19.42
CA PRO A 487 -13.21 -1.71 18.42
C PRO A 487 -14.03 -2.84 19.06
N VAL A 488 -15.10 -3.29 18.40
CA VAL A 488 -15.90 -4.43 18.82
C VAL A 488 -15.35 -5.68 18.13
N LYS A 489 -15.02 -6.71 18.93
CA LYS A 489 -14.49 -7.98 18.40
C LYS A 489 -15.58 -8.75 17.65
N ALA A 490 -15.16 -9.56 16.67
CA ALA A 490 -16.07 -10.50 16.02
C ALA A 490 -16.57 -11.53 17.04
N GLY A 491 -17.90 -11.77 17.06
CA GLY A 491 -18.52 -12.66 18.04
C GLY A 491 -18.94 -12.00 19.36
N ASP A 492 -18.74 -10.68 19.52
CA ASP A 492 -19.28 -9.92 20.65
C ASP A 492 -20.80 -10.04 20.66
N PRO A 493 -21.44 -10.45 21.80
CA PRO A 493 -22.88 -10.64 21.90
C PRO A 493 -23.72 -9.37 21.64
N ASP A 494 -23.15 -8.20 21.93
CA ASP A 494 -23.81 -6.91 21.68
C ASP A 494 -23.75 -6.50 20.20
N LEU A 495 -22.93 -7.17 19.38
CA LEU A 495 -22.78 -6.86 17.96
C LEU A 495 -23.95 -7.44 17.15
N PRO A 496 -24.89 -6.64 16.62
CA PRO A 496 -25.99 -7.18 15.85
C PRO A 496 -25.50 -7.97 14.61
N PRO A 497 -26.26 -9.00 14.19
CA PRO A 497 -25.94 -9.76 12.98
C PRO A 497 -25.71 -8.86 11.78
N ILE A 498 -24.79 -9.25 10.90
CA ILE A 498 -24.34 -8.42 9.76
C ILE A 498 -25.51 -7.94 8.88
N ARG A 499 -26.51 -8.80 8.65
CA ARG A 499 -27.70 -8.41 7.84
C ARG A 499 -28.47 -7.25 8.48
N VAL A 500 -28.68 -7.28 9.78
CA VAL A 500 -29.35 -6.21 10.53
C VAL A 500 -28.55 -4.91 10.44
N ARG A 501 -27.23 -5.00 10.57
CA ARG A 501 -26.32 -3.86 10.47
C ARG A 501 -26.36 -3.24 9.07
N LEU A 502 -26.38 -4.07 8.02
CA LEU A 502 -26.49 -3.60 6.63
C LEU A 502 -27.83 -2.92 6.37
N LEU A 503 -28.94 -3.52 6.77
CA LEU A 503 -30.27 -2.93 6.60
C LEU A 503 -30.42 -1.58 7.32
N ARG A 504 -29.88 -1.46 8.55
CA ARG A 504 -29.83 -0.18 9.27
C ARG A 504 -29.05 0.88 8.48
N SER A 505 -27.86 0.53 8.01
CA SER A 505 -27.01 1.46 7.24
C SER A 505 -27.61 1.81 5.87
N ILE A 506 -28.32 0.90 5.21
CA ILE A 506 -29.07 1.18 3.98
C ILE A 506 -30.18 2.20 4.28
N ARG A 507 -30.99 1.97 5.34
CA ARG A 507 -32.06 2.89 5.75
C ARG A 507 -31.54 4.29 6.07
N GLU A 508 -30.45 4.39 6.82
CA GLU A 508 -29.79 5.68 7.13
C GLU A 508 -29.32 6.37 5.86
N ARG A 509 -28.74 5.63 4.92
CA ARG A 509 -28.27 6.16 3.64
C ARG A 509 -29.41 6.67 2.76
N LEU A 510 -30.53 5.96 2.73
CA LEU A 510 -31.72 6.39 1.99
C LEU A 510 -32.34 7.66 2.59
N ARG A 511 -32.46 7.74 3.92
CA ARG A 511 -32.93 8.95 4.62
C ARG A 511 -32.03 10.15 4.34
N TRP A 512 -30.72 9.95 4.42
CA TRP A 512 -29.74 10.99 4.11
C TRP A 512 -29.86 11.48 2.67
N ARG A 513 -30.04 10.58 1.68
CA ARG A 513 -30.25 10.96 0.28
C ARG A 513 -31.56 11.76 0.09
N ALA A 514 -32.63 11.33 0.70
CA ALA A 514 -33.90 12.06 0.63
C ALA A 514 -33.74 13.47 1.19
N HIS A 515 -33.09 13.62 2.33
CA HIS A 515 -32.81 14.93 2.93
C HIS A 515 -31.93 15.82 2.02
N MET A 516 -30.86 15.25 1.46
CA MET A 516 -30.01 15.98 0.50
C MET A 516 -30.76 16.46 -0.73
N ASN A 517 -31.62 15.60 -1.31
CA ASN A 517 -32.44 15.98 -2.46
C ASN A 517 -33.41 17.12 -2.11
N GLN A 518 -34.01 17.12 -0.92
CA GLN A 518 -34.84 18.20 -0.44
C GLN A 518 -34.06 19.51 -0.31
N LEU A 519 -32.85 19.48 0.28
CA LEU A 519 -31.99 20.65 0.41
C LEU A 519 -31.56 21.22 -0.96
N GLN A 520 -31.20 20.35 -1.90
CA GLN A 520 -30.83 20.76 -3.26
C GLN A 520 -32.01 21.36 -4.01
N ALA A 521 -33.22 20.82 -3.84
CA ALA A 521 -34.41 21.35 -4.46
C ALA A 521 -34.77 22.72 -3.86
N ALA A 522 -34.68 22.87 -2.55
CA ALA A 522 -34.90 24.16 -1.88
C ALA A 522 -33.88 25.23 -2.34
N ALA A 523 -32.60 24.84 -2.47
CA ALA A 523 -31.55 25.73 -2.97
C ALA A 523 -31.75 26.14 -4.44
N ASN A 524 -32.38 25.28 -5.26
CA ASN A 524 -32.71 25.58 -6.66
C ASN A 524 -34.06 26.27 -6.87
N GLY A 525 -34.77 26.62 -5.80
CA GLY A 525 -36.08 27.26 -5.88
C GLY A 525 -37.21 26.37 -6.42
N LEU A 526 -36.98 25.04 -6.46
CA LEU A 526 -37.97 24.04 -6.88
C LEU A 526 -38.78 23.57 -5.66
N ASP A 527 -40.07 23.90 -5.61
CA ASP A 527 -40.99 23.41 -4.59
C ASP A 527 -41.31 21.93 -4.83
N LEU A 528 -40.79 21.03 -3.98
CA LEU A 528 -41.03 19.59 -4.05
C LEU A 528 -42.29 19.11 -3.33
N SER A 529 -43.18 20.03 -2.86
CA SER A 529 -44.43 19.64 -2.22
C SER A 529 -45.42 18.94 -3.18
N ALA A 530 -45.17 19.03 -4.51
CA ALA A 530 -46.05 18.49 -5.54
C ALA A 530 -45.77 17.03 -5.97
N THR A 531 -44.68 16.39 -5.52
CA THR A 531 -44.27 15.08 -6.06
C THR A 531 -44.44 13.88 -5.10
N THR A 532 -44.94 14.08 -3.88
CA THR A 532 -45.16 12.99 -2.92
C THR A 532 -46.52 12.28 -3.04
N GLY A 533 -47.31 12.61 -4.07
CA GLY A 533 -48.67 12.10 -4.26
C GLY A 533 -48.86 10.89 -5.17
N ARG A 534 -47.77 10.18 -5.62
CA ARG A 534 -47.90 8.98 -6.46
C ARG A 534 -46.91 7.92 -6.11
N ALA A 535 -47.13 7.18 -5.04
CA ALA A 535 -46.75 5.78 -4.84
C ALA A 535 -47.42 5.28 -3.56
N ALA A 536 -48.67 4.87 -3.68
CA ALA A 536 -49.32 3.94 -2.77
C ALA A 536 -49.23 2.53 -3.37
#